data_b8057a03cba8c6aa8e7dda41547d2c21
#
_entry.id   b8057a03cba8c6aa8e7dda41547d2c21
#
_cell.length_a   1.000
_cell.length_b   1.000
_cell.length_c   1.000
_cell.angle_alpha   90.00
_cell.angle_beta   90.00
_cell.angle_gamma   90.00
#
_symmetry.space_group_name_H-M   'P 1'
#
loop_
_entity.id
_entity.type
_entity.pdbx_description
1 polymer ?
#
loop_
_entity_poly.entity_id
_entity_poly.type
_entity_poly.pdbx_seq_one_letter_code
_entity_poly.pdbx_strand_id
1 'polypeptide(L)'
;MIAFFQSPIFANLAYIFASILFIFGLKMLSSPETAQRGNLVSASGMLIAILVTLAQNEIIAYEYLLAALVAGLIVGVLASSLVKMTSMPELVALFNGFGGIASLLVGVAEYINPSSSTFIQLIAISFTVLIGGITFSGSLIAFGKLSEIISGKPLILFGQKIVLSSLLVFALILVLELIFSTGLLNLSNQSVLFILIGITLLLGVLLTAPIGGADMPVVIALLNSYSGLAASSAGFVINNNVLIVAGALVGASGLILTNIMCKAMNRSLSNVLFGGFGGTSSSSSSTGEVQGEVKPITAEDAYLILEAANSVLVIPGYGMAVSQAQHVVRELGELLEDNGCEVKYAIHPVAGRMPGHMNVLLAEANVSYDVLVEPDDVNPLMETIDVCIVIGANDVV
;
A
#
# COMPACT_ATOMS: atom_id res chain seq x y z
N MET A 1 -11.35 -1.40 41.84
CA MET A 1 -11.22 -2.06 40.52
C MET A 1 -11.07 -1.02 39.40
N ILE A 2 -11.91 -0.02 39.27
CA ILE A 2 -11.84 1.05 38.27
C ILE A 2 -10.50 1.80 38.35
N ALA A 3 -10.02 2.18 39.52
CA ALA A 3 -8.75 2.85 39.73
C ALA A 3 -7.51 2.05 39.24
N PHE A 4 -7.59 0.71 39.18
CA PHE A 4 -6.54 -0.13 38.65
C PHE A 4 -6.47 0.00 37.09
N PHE A 5 -7.62 -0.01 36.41
CA PHE A 5 -7.69 0.14 34.96
C PHE A 5 -7.29 1.55 34.48
N GLN A 6 -7.41 2.55 35.36
CA GLN A 6 -6.97 3.92 35.10
C GLN A 6 -5.50 4.17 35.47
N SER A 7 -4.79 3.18 36.02
CA SER A 7 -3.39 3.37 36.35
C SER A 7 -2.51 3.43 35.11
N PRO A 8 -1.51 4.34 35.05
CA PRO A 8 -0.56 4.42 33.94
C PRO A 8 0.22 3.11 33.72
N ILE A 9 0.43 2.34 34.81
CA ILE A 9 1.14 1.04 34.75
C ILE A 9 0.29 0.03 33.99
N PHE A 10 -1.00 -0.05 34.26
CA PHE A 10 -1.91 -0.94 33.53
C PHE A 10 -1.96 -0.58 32.04
N ALA A 11 -2.09 0.71 31.72
CA ALA A 11 -2.09 1.17 30.34
C ALA A 11 -0.82 0.78 29.58
N ASN A 12 0.35 1.04 30.19
CA ASN A 12 1.62 0.69 29.57
C ASN A 12 1.78 -0.82 29.34
N LEU A 13 1.38 -1.65 30.31
CA LEU A 13 1.41 -3.11 30.16
C LEU A 13 0.46 -3.60 29.06
N ALA A 14 -0.75 -3.06 29.01
CA ALA A 14 -1.72 -3.39 27.97
C ALA A 14 -1.24 -2.93 26.58
N TYR A 15 -0.59 -1.78 26.50
CA TYR A 15 0.02 -1.28 25.27
C TYR A 15 1.21 -2.13 24.80
N ILE A 16 2.05 -2.61 25.72
CA ILE A 16 3.10 -3.57 25.39
C ILE A 16 2.49 -4.86 24.83
N PHE A 17 1.44 -5.37 25.48
CA PHE A 17 0.75 -6.57 25.01
C PHE A 17 0.12 -6.37 23.62
N ALA A 18 -0.55 -5.25 23.39
CA ALA A 18 -1.09 -4.89 22.09
C ALA A 18 0.01 -4.81 21.00
N SER A 19 1.15 -4.20 21.33
CA SER A 19 2.32 -4.13 20.41
C SER A 19 2.87 -5.52 20.08
N ILE A 20 2.93 -6.43 21.04
CA ILE A 20 3.33 -7.83 20.82
C ILE A 20 2.34 -8.51 19.85
N LEU A 21 1.03 -8.30 20.04
CA LEU A 21 0.02 -8.84 19.12
C LEU A 21 0.17 -8.28 17.71
N PHE A 22 0.50 -7.01 17.54
CA PHE A 22 0.79 -6.43 16.22
C PHE A 22 2.01 -7.08 15.56
N ILE A 23 3.11 -7.27 16.29
CA ILE A 23 4.32 -7.92 15.78
C ILE A 23 4.02 -9.36 15.33
N PHE A 24 3.34 -10.13 16.17
CA PHE A 24 2.96 -11.51 15.83
C PHE A 24 1.96 -11.54 14.67
N GLY A 25 0.99 -10.64 14.64
CA GLY A 25 0.04 -10.52 13.56
C GLY A 25 0.73 -10.24 12.22
N LEU A 26 1.65 -9.27 12.17
CA LEU A 26 2.45 -8.97 10.98
C LEU A 26 3.29 -10.18 10.53
N LYS A 27 3.91 -10.90 11.47
CA LYS A 27 4.65 -12.12 11.17
C LYS A 27 3.75 -13.20 10.55
N MET A 28 2.53 -13.36 11.06
CA MET A 28 1.59 -14.36 10.55
C MET A 28 1.01 -13.96 9.18
N LEU A 29 1.00 -12.68 8.82
CA LEU A 29 0.56 -12.21 7.51
C LEU A 29 1.56 -12.55 6.38
N SER A 30 2.78 -12.96 6.70
CA SER A 30 3.80 -13.32 5.69
C SER A 30 3.55 -14.69 5.02
N SER A 31 2.63 -15.51 5.54
CA SER A 31 2.27 -16.81 4.95
C SER A 31 0.76 -16.88 4.69
N PRO A 32 0.31 -17.33 3.51
CA PRO A 32 -1.11 -17.48 3.18
C PRO A 32 -1.89 -18.32 4.18
N GLU A 33 -1.30 -19.41 4.68
CA GLU A 33 -1.93 -20.34 5.63
C GLU A 33 -2.26 -19.68 6.99
N THR A 34 -1.43 -18.71 7.42
CA THR A 34 -1.57 -18.06 8.73
C THR A 34 -2.14 -16.64 8.63
N ALA A 35 -2.25 -16.07 7.42
CA ALA A 35 -2.63 -14.67 7.20
C ALA A 35 -3.99 -14.30 7.82
N GLN A 36 -4.99 -15.17 7.68
CA GLN A 36 -6.32 -14.95 8.24
C GLN A 36 -6.30 -14.88 9.77
N ARG A 37 -5.51 -15.74 10.42
CA ARG A 37 -5.30 -15.71 11.88
C ARG A 37 -4.48 -14.51 12.30
N GLY A 38 -3.48 -14.12 11.50
CA GLY A 38 -2.67 -12.93 11.70
C GLY A 38 -3.52 -11.65 11.72
N ASN A 39 -4.49 -11.55 10.84
CA ASN A 39 -5.47 -10.45 10.82
C ASN A 39 -6.29 -10.39 12.13
N LEU A 40 -6.78 -11.53 12.62
CA LEU A 40 -7.52 -11.58 13.88
C LEU A 40 -6.65 -11.19 15.09
N VAL A 41 -5.39 -11.63 15.10
CA VAL A 41 -4.43 -11.27 16.16
C VAL A 41 -4.17 -9.77 16.16
N SER A 42 -3.92 -9.18 14.99
CA SER A 42 -3.72 -7.72 14.84
C SER A 42 -4.98 -6.93 15.24
N ALA A 43 -6.17 -7.38 14.81
CA ALA A 43 -7.44 -6.76 15.18
C ALA A 43 -7.70 -6.82 16.69
N SER A 44 -7.32 -7.93 17.35
CA SER A 44 -7.41 -8.06 18.81
C SER A 44 -6.47 -7.07 19.52
N GLY A 45 -5.24 -6.90 19.01
CA GLY A 45 -4.31 -5.89 19.50
C GLY A 45 -4.87 -4.47 19.39
N MET A 46 -5.48 -4.15 18.23
CA MET A 46 -6.14 -2.86 18.00
C MET A 46 -7.29 -2.64 18.98
N LEU A 47 -8.16 -3.63 19.17
CA LEU A 47 -9.28 -3.53 20.09
C LEU A 47 -8.80 -3.27 21.52
N ILE A 48 -7.78 -3.98 22.00
CA ILE A 48 -7.18 -3.76 23.32
C ILE A 48 -6.65 -2.33 23.43
N ALA A 49 -5.91 -1.86 22.44
CA ALA A 49 -5.35 -0.50 22.43
C ALA A 49 -6.45 0.56 22.51
N ILE A 50 -7.53 0.40 21.74
CA ILE A 50 -8.69 1.32 21.76
C ILE A 50 -9.36 1.31 23.13
N LEU A 51 -9.69 0.13 23.68
CA LEU A 51 -10.38 0.01 24.98
C LEU A 51 -9.57 0.62 26.13
N VAL A 52 -8.25 0.39 26.11
CA VAL A 52 -7.35 0.95 27.13
C VAL A 52 -7.25 2.47 27.00
N THR A 53 -7.12 2.99 25.78
CA THR A 53 -7.10 4.44 25.55
C THR A 53 -8.40 5.10 26.01
N LEU A 54 -9.54 4.49 25.74
CA LEU A 54 -10.85 4.98 26.19
C LEU A 54 -11.00 4.96 27.71
N ALA A 55 -10.40 3.96 28.38
CA ALA A 55 -10.45 3.84 29.84
C ALA A 55 -9.53 4.85 30.57
N GLN A 56 -8.46 5.31 29.92
CA GLN A 56 -7.44 6.17 30.52
C GLN A 56 -7.75 7.66 30.43
N ASN A 57 -8.39 8.10 29.35
CA ASN A 57 -8.58 9.52 29.10
C ASN A 57 -9.96 9.99 29.58
N GLU A 58 -9.99 11.13 30.24
CA GLU A 58 -11.22 11.86 30.52
C GLU A 58 -11.77 12.39 29.18
N ILE A 59 -12.59 11.58 28.51
CA ILE A 59 -13.20 11.93 27.23
C ILE A 59 -14.37 12.87 27.52
N ILE A 60 -14.25 14.10 27.09
CA ILE A 60 -15.23 15.19 27.34
C ILE A 60 -16.54 14.95 26.58
N ALA A 61 -16.51 14.19 25.47
CA ALA A 61 -17.67 14.01 24.58
C ALA A 61 -17.74 12.57 24.00
N TYR A 62 -18.16 11.61 24.83
CA TYR A 62 -18.38 10.23 24.39
C TYR A 62 -19.37 10.10 23.22
N GLU A 63 -20.32 11.00 23.11
CA GLU A 63 -21.34 11.01 22.05
C GLU A 63 -20.71 11.15 20.65
N TYR A 64 -19.81 12.12 20.48
CA TYR A 64 -19.12 12.31 19.18
C TYR A 64 -18.15 11.18 18.86
N LEU A 65 -17.50 10.63 19.88
CA LEU A 65 -16.60 9.50 19.73
C LEU A 65 -17.36 8.25 19.27
N LEU A 66 -18.47 7.93 19.93
CA LEU A 66 -19.30 6.78 19.56
C LEU A 66 -19.90 6.96 18.16
N ALA A 67 -20.36 8.17 17.83
CA ALA A 67 -20.86 8.48 16.49
C ALA A 67 -19.77 8.27 15.41
N ALA A 68 -18.54 8.74 15.67
CA ALA A 68 -17.42 8.56 14.74
C ALA A 68 -17.01 7.09 14.61
N LEU A 69 -16.97 6.33 15.70
CA LEU A 69 -16.67 4.90 15.69
C LEU A 69 -17.73 4.12 14.89
N VAL A 70 -19.02 4.38 15.14
CA VAL A 70 -20.12 3.71 14.42
C VAL A 70 -20.09 4.08 12.94
N ALA A 71 -19.89 5.35 12.60
CA ALA A 71 -19.77 5.79 11.21
C ALA A 71 -18.57 5.13 10.51
N GLY A 72 -17.40 5.10 11.15
CA GLY A 72 -16.21 4.43 10.63
C GLY A 72 -16.40 2.93 10.44
N LEU A 73 -17.05 2.26 11.40
CA LEU A 73 -17.37 0.83 11.32
C LEU A 73 -18.31 0.53 10.13
N ILE A 74 -19.39 1.31 9.98
CA ILE A 74 -20.34 1.14 8.87
C ILE A 74 -19.61 1.33 7.54
N VAL A 75 -18.85 2.41 7.37
CA VAL A 75 -18.10 2.67 6.14
C VAL A 75 -17.08 1.56 5.86
N GLY A 76 -16.33 1.12 6.88
CA GLY A 76 -15.34 0.07 6.74
C GLY A 76 -15.94 -1.28 6.36
N VAL A 77 -17.02 -1.69 7.01
CA VAL A 77 -17.73 -2.95 6.70
C VAL A 77 -18.34 -2.90 5.29
N LEU A 78 -19.03 -1.81 4.93
CA LEU A 78 -19.60 -1.66 3.59
C LEU A 78 -18.51 -1.68 2.52
N ALA A 79 -17.43 -0.94 2.70
CA ALA A 79 -16.32 -0.92 1.75
C ALA A 79 -15.68 -2.31 1.60
N SER A 80 -15.43 -3.03 2.70
CA SER A 80 -14.81 -4.35 2.63
C SER A 80 -15.72 -5.45 2.04
N SER A 81 -17.04 -5.31 2.16
CA SER A 81 -18.00 -6.32 1.68
C SER A 81 -18.48 -6.08 0.25
N LEU A 82 -18.50 -4.83 -0.22
CA LEU A 82 -19.03 -4.45 -1.54
C LEU A 82 -17.96 -4.34 -2.62
N VAL A 83 -16.70 -4.17 -2.23
CA VAL A 83 -15.61 -3.99 -3.20
C VAL A 83 -15.18 -5.34 -3.75
N LYS A 84 -15.12 -5.44 -5.09
CA LYS A 84 -14.63 -6.63 -5.79
C LYS A 84 -13.11 -6.79 -5.56
N MET A 85 -12.62 -8.03 -5.62
CA MET A 85 -11.19 -8.32 -5.46
C MET A 85 -10.31 -7.60 -6.48
N THR A 86 -10.81 -7.40 -7.69
CA THR A 86 -10.12 -6.63 -8.75
C THR A 86 -9.89 -5.16 -8.38
N SER A 87 -10.76 -4.58 -7.52
CA SER A 87 -10.67 -3.19 -7.05
C SER A 87 -10.01 -3.04 -5.67
N MET A 88 -9.44 -4.12 -5.12
CA MET A 88 -8.72 -4.07 -3.83
C MET A 88 -7.55 -3.06 -3.82
N PRO A 89 -6.71 -2.93 -4.87
CA PRO A 89 -5.64 -1.93 -4.87
C PRO A 89 -6.13 -0.50 -4.70
N GLU A 90 -7.28 -0.19 -5.30
CA GLU A 90 -7.95 1.11 -5.19
C GLU A 90 -8.39 1.38 -3.75
N LEU A 91 -9.04 0.39 -3.13
CA LEU A 91 -9.49 0.47 -1.73
C LEU A 91 -8.32 0.66 -0.77
N VAL A 92 -7.22 -0.08 -0.99
CA VAL A 92 -5.99 0.04 -0.18
C VAL A 92 -5.39 1.44 -0.31
N ALA A 93 -5.32 1.99 -1.52
CA ALA A 93 -4.86 3.36 -1.74
C ALA A 93 -5.74 4.39 -1.01
N LEU A 94 -7.05 4.24 -1.08
CA LEU A 94 -8.01 5.13 -0.43
C LEU A 94 -7.87 5.09 1.10
N PHE A 95 -7.83 3.90 1.69
CA PHE A 95 -7.68 3.74 3.15
C PHE A 95 -6.32 4.22 3.65
N ASN A 96 -5.27 4.02 2.86
CA ASN A 96 -3.96 4.61 3.15
C ASN A 96 -4.04 6.15 3.23
N GLY A 97 -4.74 6.77 2.31
CA GLY A 97 -5.01 8.22 2.33
C GLY A 97 -5.74 8.64 3.61
N PHE A 98 -6.78 7.92 4.01
CA PHE A 98 -7.49 8.21 5.27
C PHE A 98 -6.59 8.08 6.50
N GLY A 99 -5.64 7.15 6.52
CA GLY A 99 -4.61 7.07 7.56
C GLY A 99 -3.71 8.32 7.61
N GLY A 100 -3.33 8.81 6.43
CA GLY A 100 -2.53 10.05 6.30
C GLY A 100 -3.27 11.28 6.84
N ILE A 101 -4.53 11.49 6.43
CA ILE A 101 -5.30 12.65 6.91
C ILE A 101 -5.66 12.52 8.39
N ALA A 102 -5.91 11.32 8.91
CA ALA A 102 -6.15 11.11 10.33
C ALA A 102 -4.93 11.55 11.17
N SER A 103 -3.73 11.16 10.76
CA SER A 103 -2.49 11.58 11.41
C SER A 103 -2.31 13.10 11.33
N LEU A 104 -2.54 13.70 10.15
CA LEU A 104 -2.49 15.15 9.97
C LEU A 104 -3.43 15.88 10.94
N LEU A 105 -4.68 15.43 11.05
CA LEU A 105 -5.69 16.03 11.91
C LEU A 105 -5.31 15.93 13.39
N VAL A 106 -4.68 14.83 13.83
CA VAL A 106 -4.13 14.71 15.19
C VAL A 106 -3.08 15.77 15.43
N GLY A 107 -2.13 15.97 14.50
CA GLY A 107 -1.12 17.01 14.60
C GLY A 107 -1.72 18.42 14.67
N VAL A 108 -2.73 18.69 13.85
CA VAL A 108 -3.44 20.01 13.84
C VAL A 108 -4.21 20.21 15.14
N ALA A 109 -4.93 19.20 15.63
CA ALA A 109 -5.72 19.30 16.87
C ALA A 109 -4.83 19.60 18.07
N GLU A 110 -3.71 18.92 18.22
CA GLU A 110 -2.75 19.16 19.31
C GLU A 110 -2.04 20.51 19.17
N TYR A 111 -1.79 20.99 17.95
CA TYR A 111 -1.21 22.31 17.74
C TYR A 111 -2.15 23.44 18.17
N ILE A 112 -3.46 23.30 17.87
CA ILE A 112 -4.47 24.32 18.23
C ILE A 112 -4.75 24.32 19.73
N ASN A 113 -4.79 23.14 20.36
CA ASN A 113 -5.06 22.94 21.79
C ASN A 113 -3.93 22.14 22.43
N PRO A 114 -2.75 22.73 22.64
CA PRO A 114 -1.60 22.00 23.11
C PRO A 114 -1.79 21.48 24.54
N SER A 115 -1.65 20.16 24.72
CA SER A 115 -1.58 19.52 26.04
C SER A 115 -0.26 19.85 26.73
N SER A 116 0.83 20.04 25.95
CA SER A 116 2.12 20.53 26.40
C SER A 116 2.87 21.17 25.23
N SER A 117 3.71 22.17 25.48
CA SER A 117 4.46 22.89 24.44
C SER A 117 5.94 22.52 24.48
N THR A 118 6.27 21.24 24.36
CA THR A 118 7.67 20.83 24.31
C THR A 118 8.23 20.96 22.89
N PHE A 119 9.53 21.26 22.79
CA PHE A 119 10.24 21.34 21.51
C PHE A 119 10.09 20.05 20.67
N ILE A 120 10.14 18.89 21.33
CA ILE A 120 9.98 17.57 20.67
C ILE A 120 8.58 17.44 20.09
N GLN A 121 7.54 17.91 20.77
CA GLN A 121 6.17 17.87 20.25
C GLN A 121 5.99 18.76 19.02
N LEU A 122 6.58 19.95 18.99
CA LEU A 122 6.53 20.82 17.80
C LEU A 122 7.19 20.16 16.59
N ILE A 123 8.32 19.50 16.78
CA ILE A 123 8.96 18.68 15.74
C ILE A 123 8.00 17.56 15.29
N ALA A 124 7.44 16.80 16.21
CA ALA A 124 6.55 15.70 15.90
C ALA A 124 5.28 16.17 15.17
N ILE A 125 4.67 17.27 15.60
CA ILE A 125 3.52 17.89 14.91
C ILE A 125 3.88 18.27 13.49
N SER A 126 5.02 18.95 13.30
CA SER A 126 5.46 19.38 11.97
C SER A 126 5.68 18.22 11.02
N PHE A 127 6.32 17.13 11.49
CA PHE A 127 6.50 15.92 10.71
C PHE A 127 5.16 15.21 10.43
N THR A 128 4.28 15.13 11.41
CA THR A 128 2.94 14.52 11.26
C THR A 128 2.12 15.24 10.19
N VAL A 129 2.13 16.57 10.20
CA VAL A 129 1.42 17.39 9.20
C VAL A 129 2.08 17.24 7.82
N LEU A 130 3.42 17.30 7.75
CA LEU A 130 4.16 17.20 6.50
C LEU A 130 3.91 15.84 5.82
N ILE A 131 4.17 14.76 6.52
CA ILE A 131 4.09 13.41 5.95
C ILE A 131 2.62 13.00 5.75
N GLY A 132 1.75 13.30 6.71
CA GLY A 132 0.33 13.00 6.64
C GLY A 132 -0.37 13.67 5.46
N GLY A 133 -0.06 14.95 5.19
CA GLY A 133 -0.61 15.70 4.06
C GLY A 133 -0.16 15.15 2.71
N ILE A 134 1.15 14.89 2.55
CA ILE A 134 1.70 14.26 1.34
C ILE A 134 1.06 12.90 1.10
N THR A 135 0.94 12.09 2.15
CA THR A 135 0.37 10.74 2.07
C THR A 135 -1.10 10.78 1.65
N PHE A 136 -1.89 11.67 2.24
CA PHE A 136 -3.31 11.80 1.93
C PHE A 136 -3.54 12.14 0.46
N SER A 137 -2.99 13.26 0.01
CA SER A 137 -3.21 13.73 -1.36
C SER A 137 -2.56 12.81 -2.40
N GLY A 138 -1.36 12.27 -2.11
CA GLY A 138 -0.70 11.28 -2.96
C GLY A 138 -1.52 10.00 -3.12
N SER A 139 -2.10 9.50 -2.03
CA SER A 139 -2.95 8.31 -2.05
C SER A 139 -4.27 8.54 -2.79
N LEU A 140 -4.85 9.75 -2.73
CA LEU A 140 -6.03 10.09 -3.53
C LEU A 140 -5.72 10.11 -5.04
N ILE A 141 -4.55 10.60 -5.44
CA ILE A 141 -4.11 10.54 -6.85
C ILE A 141 -3.86 9.10 -7.27
N ALA A 142 -3.23 8.29 -6.42
CA ALA A 142 -3.03 6.87 -6.69
C ALA A 142 -4.36 6.13 -6.85
N PHE A 143 -5.31 6.35 -5.94
CA PHE A 143 -6.69 5.85 -6.06
C PHE A 143 -7.34 6.27 -7.39
N GLY A 144 -7.31 7.57 -7.73
CA GLY A 144 -7.92 8.09 -8.95
C GLY A 144 -7.32 7.51 -10.24
N LYS A 145 -6.03 7.19 -10.23
CA LYS A 145 -5.35 6.53 -11.37
C LYS A 145 -5.67 5.04 -11.47
N LEU A 146 -5.74 4.33 -10.34
CA LEU A 146 -6.07 2.91 -10.32
C LEU A 146 -7.52 2.66 -10.71
N SER A 147 -8.44 3.50 -10.21
CA SER A 147 -9.87 3.45 -10.55
C SER A 147 -10.20 4.04 -11.92
N GLU A 148 -9.19 4.43 -12.70
CA GLU A 148 -9.34 5.02 -14.06
C GLU A 148 -10.17 6.33 -14.12
N ILE A 149 -10.50 6.92 -12.95
CA ILE A 149 -11.10 8.26 -12.86
C ILE A 149 -10.13 9.31 -13.43
N ILE A 150 -8.83 9.12 -13.16
CA ILE A 150 -7.74 9.91 -13.72
C ILE A 150 -6.97 8.99 -14.65
N SER A 151 -6.57 9.50 -15.83
CA SER A 151 -5.74 8.71 -16.75
C SER A 151 -4.51 8.11 -16.07
N GLY A 152 -4.30 6.80 -16.24
CA GLY A 152 -3.12 6.08 -15.74
C GLY A 152 -1.80 6.54 -16.37
N LYS A 153 -1.84 7.41 -17.41
CA LYS A 153 -0.63 7.95 -18.02
C LYS A 153 0.10 8.92 -17.09
N PRO A 154 1.43 9.03 -17.18
CA PRO A 154 2.20 10.03 -16.44
C PRO A 154 1.75 11.45 -16.81
N LEU A 155 1.37 12.24 -15.82
CA LEU A 155 1.04 13.66 -15.99
C LEU A 155 2.27 14.49 -15.63
N ILE A 156 3.01 14.91 -16.64
CA ILE A 156 4.25 15.69 -16.47
C ILE A 156 3.97 17.15 -16.83
N LEU A 157 4.17 18.05 -15.88
CA LEU A 157 4.06 19.49 -16.08
C LEU A 157 5.45 20.07 -16.44
N PHE A 158 5.45 21.06 -17.32
CA PHE A 158 6.69 21.79 -17.66
C PHE A 158 7.28 22.43 -16.40
N GLY A 159 8.57 22.19 -16.14
CA GLY A 159 9.25 22.75 -14.96
C GLY A 159 8.88 22.10 -13.62
N GLN A 160 8.16 20.98 -13.60
CA GLN A 160 7.67 20.31 -12.40
C GLN A 160 8.76 20.01 -11.37
N LYS A 161 9.98 19.65 -11.79
CA LYS A 161 11.12 19.44 -10.87
C LYS A 161 11.46 20.68 -10.07
N ILE A 162 11.47 21.84 -10.73
CA ILE A 162 11.79 23.12 -10.08
C ILE A 162 10.68 23.48 -9.11
N VAL A 163 9.42 23.36 -9.54
CA VAL A 163 8.24 23.63 -8.68
C VAL A 163 8.24 22.71 -7.47
N LEU A 164 8.46 21.41 -7.66
CA LEU A 164 8.50 20.44 -6.57
C LEU A 164 9.62 20.74 -5.57
N SER A 165 10.83 21.02 -6.07
CA SER A 165 11.97 21.35 -5.21
C SER A 165 11.75 22.67 -4.45
N SER A 166 11.20 23.69 -5.10
CA SER A 166 10.90 24.97 -4.45
C SER A 166 9.83 24.85 -3.38
N LEU A 167 8.76 24.07 -3.63
CA LEU A 167 7.71 23.81 -2.64
C LEU A 167 8.24 22.99 -1.46
N LEU A 168 9.13 22.03 -1.72
CA LEU A 168 9.74 21.23 -0.66
C LEU A 168 10.63 22.10 0.24
N VAL A 169 11.46 22.96 -0.35
CA VAL A 169 12.29 23.92 0.40
C VAL A 169 11.40 24.88 1.19
N PHE A 170 10.32 25.38 0.58
CA PHE A 170 9.40 26.27 1.27
C PHE A 170 8.66 25.56 2.41
N ALA A 171 8.23 24.30 2.23
CA ALA A 171 7.66 23.50 3.32
C ALA A 171 8.63 23.34 4.49
N LEU A 172 9.92 23.09 4.21
CA LEU A 172 10.96 23.01 5.25
C LEU A 172 11.16 24.36 5.98
N ILE A 173 11.10 25.47 5.27
CA ILE A 173 11.15 26.81 5.90
C ILE A 173 9.95 27.00 6.84
N LEU A 174 8.75 26.63 6.41
CA LEU A 174 7.55 26.71 7.27
C LEU A 174 7.64 25.77 8.48
N VAL A 175 8.21 24.59 8.34
CA VAL A 175 8.47 23.67 9.47
C VAL A 175 9.44 24.32 10.46
N LEU A 176 10.53 24.92 9.98
CA LEU A 176 11.48 25.63 10.85
C LEU A 176 10.83 26.83 11.54
N GLU A 177 10.00 27.60 10.83
CA GLU A 177 9.25 28.72 11.41
C GLU A 177 8.31 28.23 12.51
N LEU A 178 7.61 27.11 12.29
CA LEU A 178 6.67 26.53 13.25
C LEU A 178 7.36 26.02 14.52
N ILE A 179 8.60 25.49 14.39
CA ILE A 179 9.39 24.97 15.51
C ILE A 179 10.07 26.09 16.29
N PHE A 180 10.66 27.05 15.60
CA PHE A 180 11.51 28.07 16.24
C PHE A 180 10.83 29.43 16.43
N SER A 181 9.68 29.66 15.80
CA SER A 181 8.92 30.91 15.82
C SER A 181 9.82 32.14 15.56
N THR A 182 10.65 32.03 14.51
CA THR A 182 11.70 33.05 14.22
C THR A 182 11.14 34.39 13.80
N GLY A 183 9.86 34.46 13.41
CA GLY A 183 9.23 35.66 12.87
C GLY A 183 9.71 36.05 11.48
N LEU A 184 10.43 35.15 10.79
CA LEU A 184 10.99 35.36 9.46
C LEU A 184 9.93 35.76 8.43
N LEU A 185 8.74 35.18 8.53
CA LEU A 185 7.65 35.37 7.58
C LEU A 185 6.65 36.45 8.04
N ASN A 186 6.81 37.00 9.25
CA ASN A 186 5.85 37.93 9.87
C ASN A 186 4.38 37.45 9.84
N LEU A 187 4.18 36.14 9.89
CA LEU A 187 2.88 35.47 9.90
C LEU A 187 2.56 34.94 11.30
N SER A 188 1.26 34.81 11.61
CA SER A 188 0.88 34.11 12.83
C SER A 188 1.21 32.61 12.69
N ASN A 189 1.59 31.95 13.78
CA ASN A 189 1.93 30.54 13.79
C ASN A 189 0.77 29.66 13.25
N GLN A 190 -0.49 30.06 13.48
CA GLN A 190 -1.65 29.39 12.90
C GLN A 190 -1.69 29.51 11.37
N SER A 191 -1.38 30.71 10.83
CA SER A 191 -1.31 30.91 9.38
C SER A 191 -0.20 30.07 8.77
N VAL A 192 0.96 29.96 9.43
CA VAL A 192 2.08 29.10 9.00
C VAL A 192 1.63 27.64 8.92
N LEU A 193 0.90 27.15 9.92
CA LEU A 193 0.36 25.79 9.92
C LEU A 193 -0.59 25.55 8.74
N PHE A 194 -1.57 26.43 8.50
CA PHE A 194 -2.53 26.26 7.41
C PHE A 194 -1.86 26.34 6.03
N ILE A 195 -0.87 27.21 5.86
CA ILE A 195 -0.08 27.28 4.62
C ILE A 195 0.71 25.97 4.45
N LEU A 196 1.33 25.44 5.50
CA LEU A 196 2.04 24.18 5.48
C LEU A 196 1.11 23.04 5.04
N ILE A 197 -0.10 22.95 5.57
CA ILE A 197 -1.10 21.97 5.15
C ILE A 197 -1.38 22.10 3.65
N GLY A 198 -1.66 23.28 3.16
CA GLY A 198 -1.93 23.51 1.73
C GLY A 198 -0.76 23.06 0.83
N ILE A 199 0.47 23.35 1.24
CA ILE A 199 1.69 22.97 0.51
C ILE A 199 1.89 21.45 0.54
N THR A 200 1.69 20.80 1.68
CA THR A 200 1.88 19.35 1.79
C THR A 200 0.87 18.59 0.95
N LEU A 201 -0.37 19.05 0.88
CA LEU A 201 -1.39 18.51 -0.02
C LEU A 201 -0.99 18.67 -1.49
N LEU A 202 -0.48 19.85 -1.86
CA LEU A 202 0.00 20.08 -3.23
C LEU A 202 1.23 19.24 -3.56
N LEU A 203 2.16 19.08 -2.62
CA LEU A 203 3.33 18.22 -2.78
C LEU A 203 2.95 16.76 -3.05
N GLY A 204 1.98 16.20 -2.32
CA GLY A 204 1.54 14.83 -2.54
C GLY A 204 0.94 14.63 -3.94
N VAL A 205 0.15 15.60 -4.43
CA VAL A 205 -0.38 15.57 -5.80
C VAL A 205 0.77 15.61 -6.81
N LEU A 206 1.71 16.55 -6.68
CA LEU A 206 2.81 16.73 -7.63
C LEU A 206 3.82 15.58 -7.60
N LEU A 207 3.99 14.90 -6.47
CA LEU A 207 4.83 13.72 -6.36
C LEU A 207 4.23 12.49 -7.06
N THR A 208 2.92 12.31 -6.97
CA THR A 208 2.24 11.10 -7.46
C THR A 208 1.73 11.23 -8.89
N ALA A 209 1.34 12.42 -9.33
CA ALA A 209 0.79 12.66 -10.67
C ALA A 209 1.70 12.23 -11.84
N PRO A 210 3.03 12.40 -11.79
CA PRO A 210 3.91 12.01 -12.90
C PRO A 210 4.19 10.51 -12.99
N ILE A 211 3.76 9.73 -11.99
CA ILE A 211 4.02 8.29 -11.95
C ILE A 211 2.92 7.55 -12.72
N GLY A 212 3.32 6.61 -13.58
CA GLY A 212 2.40 5.81 -14.39
C GLY A 212 1.60 4.79 -13.57
N GLY A 213 0.46 4.35 -14.11
CA GLY A 213 -0.40 3.34 -13.46
C GLY A 213 0.29 2.02 -13.19
N ALA A 214 1.20 1.59 -14.06
CA ALA A 214 1.98 0.36 -13.89
C ALA A 214 2.92 0.42 -12.66
N ASP A 215 3.43 1.60 -12.30
CA ASP A 215 4.31 1.78 -11.15
C ASP A 215 3.53 2.10 -9.85
N MET A 216 2.18 2.23 -9.92
CA MET A 216 1.34 2.58 -8.75
C MET A 216 1.47 1.59 -7.57
N PRO A 217 1.61 0.29 -7.74
CA PRO A 217 1.80 -0.62 -6.61
C PRO A 217 3.02 -0.26 -5.74
N VAL A 218 4.14 0.10 -6.37
CA VAL A 218 5.34 0.57 -5.65
C VAL A 218 5.08 1.87 -4.90
N VAL A 219 4.36 2.81 -5.54
CA VAL A 219 3.99 4.09 -4.94
C VAL A 219 3.08 3.90 -3.74
N ILE A 220 2.09 3.01 -3.83
CA ILE A 220 1.18 2.70 -2.71
C ILE A 220 1.96 2.11 -1.54
N ALA A 221 2.89 1.18 -1.79
CA ALA A 221 3.74 0.61 -0.76
C ALA A 221 4.59 1.69 -0.06
N LEU A 222 5.15 2.64 -0.83
CA LEU A 222 5.89 3.77 -0.29
C LEU A 222 5.00 4.73 0.51
N LEU A 223 3.82 5.08 -0.02
CA LEU A 223 2.85 5.93 0.68
C LEU A 223 2.32 5.26 1.95
N ASN A 224 2.19 3.93 1.96
CA ASN A 224 1.87 3.18 3.17
C ASN A 224 2.98 3.28 4.23
N SER A 225 4.25 3.24 3.80
CA SER A 225 5.36 3.54 4.69
C SER A 225 5.28 4.95 5.27
N TYR A 226 4.93 5.93 4.46
CA TYR A 226 4.73 7.32 4.93
C TYR A 226 3.55 7.43 5.90
N SER A 227 2.44 6.71 5.68
CA SER A 227 1.34 6.62 6.65
C SER A 227 1.82 6.07 7.99
N GLY A 228 2.65 5.02 7.97
CA GLY A 228 3.26 4.48 9.18
C GLY A 228 4.14 5.49 9.91
N LEU A 229 4.99 6.21 9.18
CA LEU A 229 5.83 7.27 9.77
C LEU A 229 4.99 8.43 10.31
N ALA A 230 3.93 8.85 9.62
CA ALA A 230 2.99 9.87 10.10
C ALA A 230 2.28 9.43 11.37
N ALA A 231 1.83 8.17 11.44
CA ALA A 231 1.21 7.60 12.64
C ALA A 231 2.21 7.51 13.81
N SER A 232 3.46 7.11 13.56
CA SER A 232 4.51 7.09 14.59
C SER A 232 4.77 8.50 15.12
N SER A 233 4.88 9.50 14.24
CA SER A 233 5.04 10.91 14.64
C SER A 233 3.83 11.40 15.43
N ALA A 234 2.59 11.07 15.01
CA ALA A 234 1.39 11.37 15.78
C ALA A 234 1.40 10.71 17.17
N GLY A 235 1.98 9.51 17.28
CA GLY A 235 2.20 8.84 18.56
C GLY A 235 3.08 9.66 19.52
N PHE A 236 4.13 10.29 19.01
CA PHE A 236 4.95 11.23 19.81
C PHE A 236 4.16 12.50 20.19
N VAL A 237 3.29 12.98 19.30
CA VAL A 237 2.45 14.14 19.56
C VAL A 237 1.53 13.91 20.77
N ILE A 238 0.86 12.76 20.81
CA ILE A 238 -0.10 12.43 21.88
C ILE A 238 0.47 11.51 22.98
N ASN A 239 1.80 11.30 23.00
CA ASN A 239 2.51 10.43 23.95
C ASN A 239 1.93 9.00 24.03
N ASN A 240 1.56 8.41 22.89
CA ASN A 240 1.00 7.07 22.80
C ASN A 240 2.02 6.06 22.28
N ASN A 241 2.56 5.23 23.17
CA ASN A 241 3.61 4.26 22.86
C ASN A 241 3.18 3.19 21.84
N VAL A 242 1.92 2.75 21.86
CA VAL A 242 1.40 1.77 20.89
C VAL A 242 1.41 2.35 19.49
N LEU A 243 0.97 3.60 19.34
CA LEU A 243 0.94 4.27 18.05
C LEU A 243 2.35 4.52 17.50
N ILE A 244 3.31 4.84 18.38
CA ILE A 244 4.73 4.97 18.00
C ILE A 244 5.25 3.63 17.44
N VAL A 245 5.07 2.54 18.18
CA VAL A 245 5.57 1.21 17.81
C VAL A 245 4.86 0.69 16.55
N ALA A 246 3.54 0.71 16.52
CA ALA A 246 2.75 0.24 15.38
C ALA A 246 3.08 1.05 14.12
N GLY A 247 3.14 2.38 14.24
CA GLY A 247 3.49 3.26 13.12
C GLY A 247 4.91 3.01 12.60
N ALA A 248 5.88 2.83 13.49
CA ALA A 248 7.27 2.51 13.11
C ALA A 248 7.36 1.15 12.40
N LEU A 249 6.65 0.12 12.87
CA LEU A 249 6.60 -1.20 12.23
C LEU A 249 6.00 -1.14 10.83
N VAL A 250 4.86 -0.45 10.68
CA VAL A 250 4.22 -0.26 9.36
C VAL A 250 5.13 0.55 8.45
N GLY A 251 5.75 1.62 8.94
CA GLY A 251 6.71 2.42 8.19
C GLY A 251 7.88 1.60 7.66
N ALA A 252 8.51 0.82 8.53
CA ALA A 252 9.63 -0.04 8.17
C ALA A 252 9.23 -1.15 7.18
N SER A 253 8.11 -1.85 7.45
CA SER A 253 7.63 -2.91 6.56
C SER A 253 7.26 -2.38 5.18
N GLY A 254 6.65 -1.19 5.08
CA GLY A 254 6.33 -0.54 3.82
C GLY A 254 7.58 -0.18 3.00
N LEU A 255 8.67 0.32 3.64
CA LEU A 255 9.93 0.58 2.96
C LEU A 255 10.60 -0.70 2.44
N ILE A 256 10.59 -1.77 3.23
CA ILE A 256 11.12 -3.07 2.83
C ILE A 256 10.34 -3.60 1.63
N LEU A 257 9.00 -3.57 1.70
CA LEU A 257 8.13 -4.01 0.61
C LEU A 257 8.38 -3.20 -0.66
N THR A 258 8.46 -1.88 -0.55
CA THR A 258 8.79 -0.99 -1.68
C THR A 258 10.09 -1.39 -2.36
N ASN A 259 11.14 -1.69 -1.58
CA ASN A 259 12.44 -2.08 -2.12
C ASN A 259 12.39 -3.46 -2.80
N ILE A 260 11.67 -4.43 -2.22
CA ILE A 260 11.46 -5.76 -2.81
C ILE A 260 10.72 -5.62 -4.15
N MET A 261 9.65 -4.82 -4.19
CA MET A 261 8.89 -4.58 -5.41
C MET A 261 9.73 -3.88 -6.50
N CYS A 262 10.53 -2.89 -6.13
CA CYS A 262 11.46 -2.25 -7.08
C CYS A 262 12.43 -3.27 -7.69
N LYS A 263 12.98 -4.17 -6.88
CA LYS A 263 13.87 -5.24 -7.36
C LYS A 263 13.14 -6.21 -8.28
N ALA A 264 11.92 -6.64 -7.92
CA ALA A 264 11.11 -7.54 -8.74
C ALA A 264 10.77 -6.93 -10.11
N MET A 265 10.55 -5.61 -10.17
CA MET A 265 10.30 -4.87 -11.41
C MET A 265 11.59 -4.51 -12.18
N ASN A 266 12.75 -4.92 -11.68
CA ASN A 266 14.06 -4.51 -12.21
C ASN A 266 14.21 -2.99 -12.39
N ARG A 267 13.65 -2.22 -11.46
CA ARG A 267 13.68 -0.75 -11.43
C ARG A 267 14.24 -0.25 -10.11
N SER A 268 14.97 0.87 -10.14
CA SER A 268 15.34 1.55 -8.90
C SER A 268 14.19 2.42 -8.39
N LEU A 269 14.07 2.60 -7.07
CA LEU A 269 13.08 3.49 -6.47
C LEU A 269 13.19 4.93 -7.02
N SER A 270 14.41 5.40 -7.26
CA SER A 270 14.66 6.71 -7.90
C SER A 270 14.08 6.77 -9.31
N ASN A 271 14.16 5.68 -10.09
CA ASN A 271 13.56 5.63 -11.43
C ASN A 271 12.04 5.65 -11.36
N VAL A 272 11.42 4.98 -10.39
CA VAL A 272 9.96 5.00 -10.21
C VAL A 272 9.49 6.40 -9.81
N LEU A 273 10.16 7.05 -8.86
CA LEU A 273 9.75 8.37 -8.35
C LEU A 273 10.11 9.52 -9.31
N PHE A 274 11.22 9.42 -9.99
CA PHE A 274 11.78 10.51 -10.82
C PHE A 274 11.90 10.17 -12.29
N GLY A 275 11.62 8.96 -12.72
CA GLY A 275 11.70 8.51 -14.11
C GLY A 275 10.75 9.29 -15.03
N GLY A 276 9.57 9.66 -14.55
CA GLY A 276 8.65 10.55 -15.27
C GLY A 276 9.20 11.95 -15.54
N PHE A 277 10.24 12.37 -14.82
CA PHE A 277 10.86 13.68 -14.95
C PHE A 277 12.14 13.72 -15.81
N GLY A 278 12.72 12.57 -16.14
CA GLY A 278 13.90 12.48 -16.99
C GLY A 278 13.46 12.14 -18.39
N GLY A 279 13.70 13.00 -19.36
CA GLY A 279 13.39 12.78 -20.74
C GLY A 279 13.54 11.35 -21.20
N THR A 280 12.87 10.96 -22.27
CA THR A 280 12.97 9.69 -22.96
C THR A 280 14.17 8.85 -22.50
N SER A 281 14.08 8.21 -21.34
CA SER A 281 14.74 6.95 -21.19
C SER A 281 14.08 6.12 -22.30
N SER A 282 14.71 6.14 -23.47
CA SER A 282 14.65 5.00 -24.30
C SER A 282 14.64 3.84 -23.32
N SER A 283 13.48 3.23 -23.11
CA SER A 283 13.47 1.82 -22.89
C SER A 283 14.53 1.36 -23.89
N SER A 284 15.71 1.07 -23.42
CA SER A 284 16.46 0.03 -24.01
C SER A 284 15.54 -1.20 -23.78
N SER A 285 14.50 -1.30 -24.62
CA SER A 285 14.27 -2.53 -25.25
C SER A 285 15.65 -2.96 -25.67
N SER A 286 16.32 -3.78 -24.89
CA SER A 286 17.11 -4.82 -25.44
C SER A 286 16.10 -5.50 -26.38
N THR A 287 16.02 -4.96 -27.58
CA THR A 287 15.73 -5.74 -28.76
C THR A 287 16.87 -6.75 -28.85
N GLY A 288 16.89 -7.71 -27.92
CA GLY A 288 17.20 -9.05 -28.31
C GLY A 288 16.15 -9.29 -29.38
N GLU A 289 16.60 -9.30 -30.63
CA GLU A 289 15.82 -9.80 -31.73
C GLU A 289 15.24 -11.12 -31.24
N VAL A 290 13.94 -11.11 -30.87
CA VAL A 290 13.19 -12.32 -30.67
C VAL A 290 13.14 -12.91 -32.06
N GLN A 291 14.12 -13.75 -32.37
CA GLN A 291 14.16 -14.57 -33.57
C GLN A 291 13.13 -15.70 -33.42
N GLY A 292 11.87 -15.31 -33.25
CA GLY A 292 10.74 -16.22 -33.21
C GLY A 292 9.65 -15.69 -34.11
N GLU A 293 9.24 -16.47 -35.09
CA GLU A 293 8.09 -16.18 -35.90
C GLU A 293 6.83 -16.58 -35.13
N VAL A 294 5.97 -15.60 -34.79
CA VAL A 294 4.68 -15.88 -34.14
C VAL A 294 3.78 -16.57 -35.14
N LYS A 295 3.42 -17.83 -34.89
CA LYS A 295 2.49 -18.60 -35.72
C LYS A 295 1.12 -18.58 -35.08
N PRO A 296 0.10 -18.01 -35.73
CA PRO A 296 -1.28 -18.14 -35.27
C PRO A 296 -1.72 -19.62 -35.34
N ILE A 297 -2.36 -20.12 -34.30
CA ILE A 297 -2.94 -21.47 -34.25
C ILE A 297 -4.44 -21.38 -34.05
N THR A 298 -5.16 -22.41 -34.48
CA THR A 298 -6.60 -22.54 -34.25
C THR A 298 -6.87 -23.15 -32.87
N ALA A 299 -8.13 -23.11 -32.42
CA ALA A 299 -8.52 -23.76 -31.16
C ALA A 299 -8.34 -25.28 -31.24
N GLU A 300 -8.58 -25.87 -32.42
CA GLU A 300 -8.38 -27.31 -32.68
C GLU A 300 -6.90 -27.70 -32.60
N ASP A 301 -6.02 -26.89 -33.14
CA ASP A 301 -4.58 -27.14 -33.05
C ASP A 301 -4.08 -26.99 -31.61
N ALA A 302 -4.58 -25.98 -30.85
CA ALA A 302 -4.27 -25.79 -29.44
C ALA A 302 -4.74 -26.97 -28.59
N TYR A 303 -5.93 -27.53 -28.88
CA TYR A 303 -6.46 -28.70 -28.22
C TYR A 303 -5.51 -29.92 -28.40
N LEU A 304 -5.05 -30.19 -29.61
CA LEU A 304 -4.14 -31.30 -29.88
C LEU A 304 -2.80 -31.18 -29.16
N ILE A 305 -2.29 -29.94 -29.02
CA ILE A 305 -1.05 -29.65 -28.28
C ILE A 305 -1.26 -29.93 -26.79
N LEU A 306 -2.37 -29.43 -26.22
CA LEU A 306 -2.69 -29.59 -24.80
C LEU A 306 -3.05 -31.01 -24.42
N GLU A 307 -3.72 -31.78 -25.32
CA GLU A 307 -4.04 -33.19 -25.12
C GLU A 307 -2.77 -34.04 -25.05
N ALA A 308 -1.72 -33.69 -25.78
CA ALA A 308 -0.46 -34.41 -25.80
C ALA A 308 0.51 -33.98 -24.66
N ALA A 309 0.23 -32.91 -23.95
CA ALA A 309 1.11 -32.35 -22.93
C ALA A 309 1.01 -33.16 -21.62
N ASN A 310 2.14 -33.42 -20.99
CA ASN A 310 2.22 -34.00 -19.65
C ASN A 310 2.44 -32.97 -18.56
N SER A 311 2.97 -31.80 -18.94
CA SER A 311 3.26 -30.66 -18.03
C SER A 311 2.88 -29.36 -18.66
N VAL A 312 2.00 -28.62 -17.99
CA VAL A 312 1.51 -27.31 -18.45
C VAL A 312 1.76 -26.24 -17.38
N LEU A 313 2.34 -25.14 -17.77
CA LEU A 313 2.57 -23.97 -16.93
C LEU A 313 1.66 -22.81 -17.37
N VAL A 314 0.82 -22.32 -16.48
CA VAL A 314 -0.02 -21.14 -16.71
C VAL A 314 0.67 -19.93 -16.10
N ILE A 315 0.85 -18.87 -16.90
CA ILE A 315 1.46 -17.60 -16.48
C ILE A 315 0.37 -16.51 -16.53
N PRO A 316 -0.33 -16.25 -15.40
CA PRO A 316 -1.41 -15.29 -15.36
C PRO A 316 -0.89 -13.86 -15.21
N GLY A 317 -1.49 -12.92 -15.92
CA GLY A 317 -1.22 -11.50 -15.79
C GLY A 317 -2.47 -10.68 -15.52
N TYR A 318 -2.31 -9.36 -15.45
CA TYR A 318 -3.39 -8.43 -15.12
C TYR A 318 -4.59 -8.49 -16.08
N GLY A 319 -4.35 -8.76 -17.35
CA GLY A 319 -5.42 -8.92 -18.34
C GLY A 319 -6.40 -10.06 -17.99
N MET A 320 -5.92 -11.15 -17.37
CA MET A 320 -6.79 -12.21 -16.86
C MET A 320 -7.73 -11.68 -15.75
N ALA A 321 -7.22 -10.82 -14.86
CA ALA A 321 -8.01 -10.19 -13.81
C ALA A 321 -9.09 -9.27 -14.36
N VAL A 322 -8.75 -8.43 -15.33
CA VAL A 322 -9.68 -7.49 -15.96
C VAL A 322 -10.82 -8.20 -16.67
N SER A 323 -10.50 -9.28 -17.39
CA SER A 323 -11.50 -10.09 -18.10
C SER A 323 -12.25 -11.07 -17.19
N GLN A 324 -11.91 -11.15 -15.89
CA GLN A 324 -12.45 -12.11 -14.92
C GLN A 324 -12.34 -13.59 -15.41
N ALA A 325 -11.25 -13.89 -16.13
CA ALA A 325 -11.04 -15.17 -16.76
C ALA A 325 -10.47 -16.26 -15.80
N GLN A 326 -10.20 -15.93 -14.53
CA GLN A 326 -9.62 -16.86 -13.53
C GLN A 326 -10.43 -18.13 -13.36
N HIS A 327 -11.76 -18.07 -13.47
CA HIS A 327 -12.63 -19.24 -13.36
C HIS A 327 -12.50 -20.18 -14.57
N VAL A 328 -12.42 -19.62 -15.77
CA VAL A 328 -12.23 -20.38 -17.01
C VAL A 328 -10.84 -21.02 -17.05
N VAL A 329 -9.84 -20.28 -16.58
CA VAL A 329 -8.45 -20.79 -16.49
C VAL A 329 -8.35 -21.94 -15.50
N ARG A 330 -9.06 -21.85 -14.36
CA ARG A 330 -9.16 -22.97 -13.41
C ARG A 330 -9.83 -24.20 -14.06
N GLU A 331 -10.99 -24.01 -14.73
CA GLU A 331 -11.69 -25.09 -15.41
C GLU A 331 -10.80 -25.79 -16.46
N LEU A 332 -10.01 -25.00 -17.20
CA LEU A 332 -9.02 -25.56 -18.13
C LEU A 332 -7.95 -26.38 -17.38
N GLY A 333 -7.46 -25.88 -16.25
CA GLY A 333 -6.49 -26.58 -15.41
C GLY A 333 -7.04 -27.91 -14.89
N GLU A 334 -8.27 -27.94 -14.37
CA GLU A 334 -8.95 -29.17 -13.90
C GLU A 334 -9.11 -30.20 -15.02
N LEU A 335 -9.50 -29.76 -16.22
CA LEU A 335 -9.63 -30.68 -17.39
C LEU A 335 -8.28 -31.26 -17.79
N LEU A 336 -7.18 -30.51 -17.70
CA LEU A 336 -5.84 -31.00 -17.99
C LEU A 336 -5.37 -32.01 -16.91
N GLU A 337 -5.64 -31.71 -15.64
CA GLU A 337 -5.33 -32.59 -14.51
C GLU A 337 -6.12 -33.92 -14.61
N ASP A 338 -7.39 -33.87 -14.98
CA ASP A 338 -8.24 -35.04 -15.22
C ASP A 338 -7.70 -35.93 -16.35
N ASN A 339 -6.99 -35.32 -17.32
CA ASN A 339 -6.29 -36.03 -18.40
C ASN A 339 -4.88 -36.53 -17.99
N GLY A 340 -4.49 -36.31 -16.72
CA GLY A 340 -3.20 -36.77 -16.19
C GLY A 340 -2.03 -35.81 -16.42
N CYS A 341 -2.31 -34.56 -16.81
CA CYS A 341 -1.31 -33.51 -17.00
C CYS A 341 -1.01 -32.84 -15.66
N GLU A 342 0.26 -32.53 -15.38
CA GLU A 342 0.66 -31.70 -14.23
C GLU A 342 0.48 -30.21 -14.57
N VAL A 343 -0.40 -29.52 -13.84
CA VAL A 343 -0.66 -28.08 -14.06
C VAL A 343 -0.09 -27.24 -12.92
N LYS A 344 0.72 -26.22 -13.25
CA LYS A 344 1.23 -25.23 -12.30
C LYS A 344 0.93 -23.83 -12.77
N TYR A 345 0.83 -22.90 -11.81
CA TYR A 345 0.58 -21.48 -12.06
C TYR A 345 1.80 -20.68 -11.61
N ALA A 346 2.59 -20.16 -12.56
CA ALA A 346 3.73 -19.31 -12.26
C ALA A 346 3.28 -17.88 -12.09
N ILE A 347 3.37 -17.36 -10.88
CA ILE A 347 2.91 -16.02 -10.56
C ILE A 347 4.10 -15.10 -10.35
N HIS A 348 4.21 -14.09 -11.20
CA HIS A 348 5.22 -13.07 -11.00
C HIS A 348 4.82 -12.19 -9.78
N PRO A 349 5.75 -11.86 -8.86
CA PRO A 349 5.45 -11.12 -7.62
C PRO A 349 4.73 -9.79 -7.81
N VAL A 350 4.89 -9.15 -8.96
CA VAL A 350 4.26 -7.87 -9.32
C VAL A 350 3.22 -8.00 -10.42
N ALA A 351 2.80 -9.22 -10.80
CA ALA A 351 1.70 -9.40 -11.73
C ALA A 351 0.41 -8.83 -11.15
N GLY A 352 -0.28 -7.99 -11.91
CA GLY A 352 -1.48 -7.32 -11.43
C GLY A 352 -1.25 -5.87 -11.01
N ARG A 353 -2.04 -5.37 -10.06
CA ARG A 353 -1.99 -3.99 -9.54
C ARG A 353 -1.53 -3.89 -8.07
N MET A 354 -1.22 -5.00 -7.44
CA MET A 354 -0.67 -5.07 -6.08
C MET A 354 0.06 -6.41 -5.89
N PRO A 355 1.01 -6.49 -4.94
CA PRO A 355 1.64 -7.77 -4.60
C PRO A 355 0.61 -8.82 -4.22
N GLY A 356 0.79 -10.03 -4.76
CA GLY A 356 -0.12 -11.13 -4.51
C GLY A 356 -1.49 -11.03 -5.19
N HIS A 357 -1.71 -10.07 -6.10
CA HIS A 357 -2.99 -9.89 -6.77
C HIS A 357 -3.45 -11.16 -7.49
N MET A 358 -2.57 -11.82 -8.23
CA MET A 358 -2.90 -13.06 -8.94
C MET A 358 -3.15 -14.22 -7.99
N ASN A 359 -2.40 -14.32 -6.88
CA ASN A 359 -2.62 -15.34 -5.86
C ASN A 359 -4.04 -15.23 -5.27
N VAL A 360 -4.49 -14.03 -4.97
CA VAL A 360 -5.83 -13.77 -4.42
C VAL A 360 -6.91 -14.15 -5.44
N LEU A 361 -6.75 -13.79 -6.72
CA LEU A 361 -7.73 -14.09 -7.77
C LEU A 361 -7.83 -15.58 -8.06
N LEU A 362 -6.70 -16.29 -8.09
CA LEU A 362 -6.69 -17.74 -8.28
C LEU A 362 -7.26 -18.46 -7.06
N ALA A 363 -6.99 -17.97 -5.84
CA ALA A 363 -7.62 -18.48 -4.63
C ALA A 363 -9.14 -18.25 -4.62
N GLU A 364 -9.62 -17.10 -5.10
CA GLU A 364 -11.05 -16.82 -5.29
C GLU A 364 -11.69 -17.82 -6.26
N ALA A 365 -10.93 -18.22 -7.28
CA ALA A 365 -11.34 -19.27 -8.21
C ALA A 365 -11.19 -20.69 -7.64
N ASN A 366 -10.80 -20.86 -6.38
CA ASN A 366 -10.53 -22.16 -5.72
C ASN A 366 -9.32 -22.94 -6.29
N VAL A 367 -8.34 -22.26 -6.87
CA VAL A 367 -7.06 -22.89 -7.21
C VAL A 367 -6.26 -23.10 -5.92
N SER A 368 -5.70 -24.31 -5.70
CA SER A 368 -4.90 -24.60 -4.52
C SER A 368 -3.61 -23.78 -4.49
N TYR A 369 -3.19 -23.34 -3.30
CA TYR A 369 -1.90 -22.67 -3.13
C TYR A 369 -0.70 -23.57 -3.44
N ASP A 370 -0.86 -24.89 -3.37
CA ASP A 370 0.23 -25.86 -3.60
C ASP A 370 0.69 -25.88 -5.07
N VAL A 371 -0.17 -25.47 -6.00
CA VAL A 371 0.14 -25.40 -7.45
C VAL A 371 0.56 -24.00 -7.89
N LEU A 372 0.56 -23.01 -6.95
CA LEU A 372 1.05 -21.66 -7.20
C LEU A 372 2.55 -21.61 -6.93
N VAL A 373 3.35 -21.27 -7.92
CA VAL A 373 4.81 -21.30 -7.86
C VAL A 373 5.39 -19.94 -8.22
N GLU A 374 6.53 -19.59 -7.61
CA GLU A 374 7.25 -18.37 -7.93
C GLU A 374 8.22 -18.57 -9.11
N PRO A 375 8.58 -17.49 -9.85
CA PRO A 375 9.48 -17.61 -11.00
C PRO A 375 10.83 -18.24 -10.66
N ASP A 376 11.36 -17.99 -9.47
CA ASP A 376 12.65 -18.53 -9.02
C ASP A 376 12.62 -20.06 -8.87
N ASP A 377 11.46 -20.62 -8.52
CA ASP A 377 11.25 -22.08 -8.41
C ASP A 377 10.98 -22.71 -9.78
N VAL A 378 10.36 -21.99 -10.70
CA VAL A 378 9.95 -22.51 -12.01
C VAL A 378 11.06 -22.39 -13.05
N ASN A 379 11.84 -21.31 -13.03
CA ASN A 379 12.89 -21.06 -14.04
C ASN A 379 13.85 -22.24 -14.23
N PRO A 380 14.30 -22.97 -13.18
CA PRO A 380 15.14 -24.16 -13.34
C PRO A 380 14.39 -25.34 -13.98
N LEU A 381 13.06 -25.35 -13.93
CA LEU A 381 12.21 -26.46 -14.42
C LEU A 381 11.66 -26.20 -15.81
N MET A 382 11.91 -25.02 -16.42
CA MET A 382 11.34 -24.63 -17.71
C MET A 382 11.66 -25.63 -18.84
N GLU A 383 12.81 -26.30 -18.79
CA GLU A 383 13.20 -27.33 -19.79
C GLU A 383 12.34 -28.60 -19.70
N THR A 384 11.62 -28.79 -18.61
CA THR A 384 10.76 -29.98 -18.38
C THR A 384 9.28 -29.71 -18.65
N ILE A 385 8.92 -28.45 -18.96
CA ILE A 385 7.55 -28.02 -19.21
C ILE A 385 7.25 -28.15 -20.71
N ASP A 386 6.20 -28.91 -21.07
CA ASP A 386 5.80 -29.11 -22.44
C ASP A 386 5.12 -27.89 -23.06
N VAL A 387 4.24 -27.24 -22.29
CA VAL A 387 3.46 -26.10 -22.76
C VAL A 387 3.39 -24.98 -21.72
N CYS A 388 3.65 -23.74 -22.15
CA CYS A 388 3.43 -22.54 -21.37
C CYS A 388 2.25 -21.74 -21.92
N ILE A 389 1.25 -21.45 -21.07
CA ILE A 389 0.08 -20.66 -21.42
C ILE A 389 0.19 -19.30 -20.75
N VAL A 390 0.43 -18.23 -21.53
CA VAL A 390 0.51 -16.86 -21.02
C VAL A 390 -0.83 -16.18 -21.24
N ILE A 391 -1.47 -15.73 -20.15
CA ILE A 391 -2.82 -15.13 -20.21
C ILE A 391 -2.83 -13.74 -19.58
N GLY A 392 -3.01 -12.72 -20.40
CA GLY A 392 -3.14 -11.33 -19.96
C GLY A 392 -1.88 -10.78 -19.27
N ALA A 393 -0.72 -11.33 -19.58
CA ALA A 393 0.56 -10.98 -18.96
C ALA A 393 1.43 -10.17 -19.94
N ASN A 394 0.95 -9.01 -20.33
CA ASN A 394 1.67 -8.13 -21.27
C ASN A 394 2.97 -7.56 -20.69
N ASP A 395 3.12 -7.59 -19.36
CA ASP A 395 4.29 -7.03 -18.67
C ASP A 395 5.31 -8.11 -18.26
N VAL A 396 5.01 -9.37 -18.56
CA VAL A 396 5.80 -10.55 -18.12
C VAL A 396 6.46 -11.25 -19.31
N VAL A 397 6.10 -10.88 -20.53
CA VAL A 397 6.62 -11.47 -21.79
C VAL A 397 7.49 -10.51 -22.55
#